data_2e2abb76ff0ee4711e1ebc1250ef52bf
#
_entry.id   2e2abb76ff0ee4711e1ebc1250ef52bf
#
_cell.length_a   1.000
_cell.length_b   1.000
_cell.length_c   1.000
_cell.angle_alpha   90.00
_cell.angle_beta   90.00
_cell.angle_gamma   90.00
#
_symmetry.space_group_name_H-M   'P 1'
#
loop_
_entity.id
_entity.type
_entity.pdbx_description
1 polymer ?
#
loop_
_entity_poly.entity_id
_entity_poly.type
_entity_poly.pdbx_seq_one_letter_code
_entity_poly.pdbx_strand_id
1 'polypeptide(L)'
;VRGEDSFVRAQWAAHPLVWHIYPQAENAHLPKLTAFLDAYCATLAPAEATALREFWLAWNGAGGIAIERAWNEFARHPSAVPAHARAWAGKLAEQPGLAAKLVFFCEKLL
;
A
#
# COMPACT_ATOMS: atom_id res chain seq x y z
N VAL A 1 2.78 4.84 -7.82
CA VAL A 1 1.66 5.79 -8.04
C VAL A 1 1.62 6.82 -6.92
N ARG A 2 1.10 7.98 -7.17
CA ARG A 2 1.06 9.08 -6.19
C ARG A 2 -0.35 9.62 -5.93
N GLY A 3 -1.04 10.09 -6.95
CA GLY A 3 -2.38 10.69 -6.80
C GLY A 3 -3.43 9.68 -6.40
N GLU A 4 -4.49 10.14 -5.70
CA GLU A 4 -5.54 9.23 -5.23
C GLU A 4 -6.23 8.49 -6.36
N ASP A 5 -6.50 9.16 -7.48
CA ASP A 5 -7.14 8.52 -8.63
C ASP A 5 -6.24 7.43 -9.24
N SER A 6 -4.96 7.73 -9.44
CA SER A 6 -3.98 6.75 -9.93
C SER A 6 -3.83 5.59 -8.96
N PHE A 7 -3.86 5.86 -7.67
CA PHE A 7 -3.76 4.85 -6.62
C PHE A 7 -4.95 3.88 -6.66
N VAL A 8 -6.17 4.40 -6.80
CA VAL A 8 -7.36 3.54 -6.90
C VAL A 8 -7.31 2.70 -8.17
N ARG A 9 -6.95 3.30 -9.29
CA ARG A 9 -6.84 2.58 -10.58
C ARG A 9 -5.77 1.48 -10.53
N ALA A 10 -4.65 1.73 -9.87
CA ALA A 10 -3.58 0.75 -9.73
C ALA A 10 -4.07 -0.47 -8.94
N GLN A 11 -4.90 -0.28 -7.92
CA GLN A 11 -5.49 -1.39 -7.19
C GLN A 11 -6.40 -2.25 -8.06
N TRP A 12 -7.25 -1.61 -8.88
CA TRP A 12 -8.12 -2.32 -9.82
C TRP A 12 -7.36 -3.07 -10.91
N ALA A 13 -6.15 -2.62 -11.26
CA ALA A 13 -5.31 -3.28 -12.25
C ALA A 13 -4.80 -4.65 -11.79
N ALA A 14 -4.91 -4.97 -10.50
CA ALA A 14 -4.52 -6.25 -9.90
C ALA A 14 -3.02 -6.58 -10.06
N HIS A 15 -2.18 -5.57 -10.17
CA HIS A 15 -0.72 -5.71 -10.24
C HIS A 15 -0.08 -5.17 -8.96
N PRO A 16 1.14 -5.65 -8.62
CA PRO A 16 1.88 -5.07 -7.51
C PRO A 16 2.06 -3.56 -7.69
N LEU A 17 1.96 -2.83 -6.58
CA LEU A 17 2.09 -1.38 -6.59
C LEU A 17 2.81 -0.91 -5.33
N VAL A 18 3.29 0.31 -5.37
CA VAL A 18 3.72 1.05 -4.20
C VAL A 18 3.12 2.46 -4.28
N TRP A 19 2.61 2.94 -3.16
CA TRP A 19 2.07 4.29 -3.09
C TRP A 19 3.14 5.25 -2.59
N HIS A 20 3.58 6.13 -3.48
CA HIS A 20 4.46 7.24 -3.13
C HIS A 20 3.59 8.44 -2.81
N ILE A 21 3.06 8.46 -1.59
CA ILE A 21 2.11 9.47 -1.14
C ILE A 21 2.73 10.87 -1.16
N TYR A 22 1.94 11.89 -1.50
CA TYR A 22 2.44 13.25 -1.45
C TYR A 22 2.76 13.67 -0.01
N PRO A 23 3.97 14.17 0.26
CA PRO A 23 4.33 14.66 1.59
C PRO A 23 3.41 15.80 2.04
N GLN A 24 3.10 15.82 3.33
CA GLN A 24 2.30 16.88 3.94
C GLN A 24 3.03 17.44 5.15
N ALA A 25 2.64 18.65 5.58
CA ALA A 25 3.24 19.29 6.73
C ALA A 25 3.20 18.40 7.97
N GLU A 26 4.27 18.44 8.76
CA GLU A 26 4.39 17.67 10.00
C GLU A 26 4.16 16.16 9.83
N ASN A 27 4.50 15.63 8.64
CA ASN A 27 4.34 14.21 8.31
C ASN A 27 2.89 13.70 8.40
N ALA A 28 1.92 14.57 8.18
CA ALA A 28 0.50 14.22 8.26
C ALA A 28 0.08 13.11 7.26
N HIS A 29 0.87 12.91 6.20
CA HIS A 29 0.65 11.85 5.21
C HIS A 29 0.98 10.45 5.75
N LEU A 30 1.84 10.32 6.76
CA LEU A 30 2.28 9.01 7.28
C LEU A 30 1.18 8.20 7.95
N PRO A 31 0.31 8.78 8.82
CA PRO A 31 -0.82 8.03 9.36
C PRO A 31 -1.77 7.51 8.29
N LYS A 32 -1.96 8.26 7.22
CA LYS A 32 -2.78 7.85 6.07
C LYS A 32 -2.18 6.64 5.37
N LEU A 33 -0.88 6.68 5.10
CA LEU A 33 -0.14 5.57 4.49
C LEU A 33 -0.21 4.32 5.38
N THR A 34 0.03 4.47 6.66
CA THR A 34 0.01 3.38 7.64
C THR A 34 -1.39 2.76 7.75
N ALA A 35 -2.43 3.58 7.76
CA ALA A 35 -3.81 3.10 7.82
C ALA A 35 -4.17 2.25 6.59
N PHE A 36 -3.72 2.67 5.41
CA PHE A 36 -3.90 1.86 4.20
C PHE A 36 -3.13 0.55 4.29
N LEU A 37 -1.88 0.59 4.74
CA LEU A 37 -1.05 -0.61 4.88
C LEU A 37 -1.67 -1.60 5.88
N ASP A 38 -2.29 -1.13 6.96
CA ASP A 38 -2.99 -2.00 7.91
C ASP A 38 -4.11 -2.78 7.22
N ALA A 39 -4.89 -2.14 6.37
CA ALA A 39 -5.96 -2.78 5.63
C ALA A 39 -5.41 -3.70 4.53
N TYR A 40 -4.44 -3.23 3.77
CA TYR A 40 -3.88 -3.94 2.63
C TYR A 40 -3.13 -5.20 3.06
N CYS A 41 -2.42 -5.15 4.16
CA CYS A 41 -1.59 -6.26 4.66
C CYS A 41 -2.35 -7.22 5.58
N ALA A 42 -3.62 -6.97 5.88
CA ALA A 42 -4.38 -7.73 6.90
C ALA A 42 -4.44 -9.23 6.64
N THR A 43 -4.41 -9.65 5.37
CA THR A 43 -4.51 -11.07 4.98
C THR A 43 -3.18 -11.68 4.55
N LEU A 44 -2.09 -10.92 4.58
CA LEU A 44 -0.76 -11.43 4.25
C LEU A 44 -0.17 -12.20 5.43
N ALA A 45 0.70 -13.19 5.13
CA ALA A 45 1.51 -13.83 6.15
C ALA A 45 2.41 -12.79 6.83
N PRO A 46 2.74 -12.95 8.13
CA PRO A 46 3.49 -11.93 8.87
C PRO A 46 4.80 -11.50 8.23
N ALA A 47 5.59 -12.44 7.71
CA ALA A 47 6.87 -12.10 7.07
C ALA A 47 6.67 -11.27 5.79
N GLU A 48 5.66 -11.61 5.00
CA GLU A 48 5.33 -10.92 3.77
C GLU A 48 4.76 -9.53 4.06
N ALA A 49 3.89 -9.42 5.06
CA ALA A 49 3.33 -8.16 5.49
C ALA A 49 4.42 -7.20 5.97
N THR A 50 5.37 -7.69 6.77
CA THR A 50 6.48 -6.90 7.27
C THR A 50 7.35 -6.40 6.12
N ALA A 51 7.70 -7.27 5.18
CA ALA A 51 8.52 -6.89 4.02
C ALA A 51 7.85 -5.83 3.17
N LEU A 52 6.56 -5.96 2.92
CA LEU A 52 5.80 -4.99 2.13
C LEU A 52 5.69 -3.64 2.85
N ARG A 53 5.37 -3.64 4.15
CA ARG A 53 5.30 -2.42 4.96
C ARG A 53 6.63 -1.67 4.97
N GLU A 54 7.70 -2.38 5.24
CA GLU A 54 9.04 -1.77 5.32
C GLU A 54 9.45 -1.17 3.99
N PHE A 55 9.15 -1.84 2.88
CA PHE A 55 9.45 -1.32 1.56
C PHE A 55 8.65 -0.04 1.26
N TRP A 56 7.34 -0.05 1.51
CA TRP A 56 6.50 1.12 1.28
C TRP A 56 6.93 2.30 2.13
N LEU A 57 7.23 2.07 3.42
CA LEU A 57 7.70 3.12 4.32
C LEU A 57 9.04 3.68 3.86
N ALA A 58 10.00 2.81 3.52
CA ALA A 58 11.31 3.24 3.03
C ALA A 58 11.20 4.04 1.74
N TRP A 59 10.32 3.62 0.82
CA TRP A 59 10.06 4.33 -0.43
C TRP A 59 9.52 5.75 -0.17
N ASN A 60 8.78 5.93 0.91
CA ASN A 60 8.24 7.22 1.31
C ASN A 60 9.15 7.98 2.28
N GLY A 61 10.38 7.55 2.46
CA GLY A 61 11.34 8.22 3.33
C GLY A 61 11.06 8.05 4.81
N ALA A 62 10.28 7.02 5.19
CA ALA A 62 9.90 6.75 6.56
C ALA A 62 10.42 5.40 7.02
N GLY A 63 10.25 5.08 8.31
CA GLY A 63 10.77 3.85 8.89
C GLY A 63 12.26 3.96 9.17
N GLY A 64 12.84 2.93 9.76
CA GLY A 64 14.24 2.91 10.17
C GLY A 64 15.15 2.08 9.27
N ILE A 65 14.68 1.66 8.08
CA ILE A 65 15.40 0.72 7.21
C ILE A 65 15.76 1.42 5.90
N ALA A 66 17.01 1.24 5.46
CA ALA A 66 17.46 1.75 4.16
C ALA A 66 16.68 1.09 3.02
N ILE A 67 16.41 1.86 1.96
CA ILE A 67 15.59 1.39 0.84
C ILE A 67 16.16 0.13 0.17
N GLU A 68 17.47 0.02 0.05
CA GLU A 68 18.12 -1.14 -0.55
C GLU A 68 17.84 -2.42 0.25
N ARG A 69 17.90 -2.32 1.57
CA ARG A 69 17.62 -3.46 2.45
C ARG A 69 16.15 -3.83 2.42
N ALA A 70 15.28 -2.85 2.44
CA ALA A 70 13.84 -3.07 2.35
C ALA A 70 13.45 -3.71 1.02
N TRP A 71 14.06 -3.28 -0.08
CA TRP A 71 13.86 -3.86 -1.39
C TRP A 71 14.31 -5.32 -1.44
N ASN A 72 15.49 -5.63 -0.86
CA ASN A 72 16.01 -7.00 -0.85
C ASN A 72 15.06 -7.96 -0.12
N GLU A 73 14.50 -7.54 1.01
CA GLU A 73 13.51 -8.34 1.72
C GLU A 73 12.20 -8.49 0.94
N PHE A 74 11.71 -7.41 0.35
CA PHE A 74 10.52 -7.41 -0.49
C PHE A 74 10.68 -8.37 -1.68
N ALA A 75 11.83 -8.34 -2.34
CA ALA A 75 12.13 -9.16 -3.50
C ALA A 75 12.25 -10.66 -3.18
N ARG A 76 12.32 -11.04 -1.91
CA ARG A 76 12.30 -12.45 -1.49
C ARG A 76 10.91 -13.10 -1.60
N HIS A 77 9.88 -12.30 -1.84
CA HIS A 77 8.50 -12.79 -1.92
C HIS A 77 7.91 -12.58 -3.33
N PRO A 78 8.53 -13.15 -4.38
CA PRO A 78 8.16 -12.83 -5.76
C PRO A 78 6.77 -13.33 -6.17
N SER A 79 6.23 -14.33 -5.48
CA SER A 79 4.90 -14.90 -5.78
C SER A 79 3.80 -14.29 -4.92
N ALA A 80 4.12 -13.94 -3.67
CA ALA A 80 3.14 -13.48 -2.69
C ALA A 80 2.55 -12.12 -3.06
N VAL A 81 3.37 -11.18 -3.52
CA VAL A 81 2.94 -9.82 -3.81
C VAL A 81 2.00 -9.74 -5.00
N PRO A 82 2.30 -10.38 -6.17
CA PRO A 82 1.34 -10.42 -7.27
C PRO A 82 0.03 -11.14 -6.91
N ALA A 83 0.10 -12.25 -6.18
CA ALA A 83 -1.07 -12.98 -5.75
C ALA A 83 -1.94 -12.12 -4.83
N HIS A 84 -1.32 -11.38 -3.91
CA HIS A 84 -2.03 -10.48 -3.00
C HIS A 84 -2.69 -9.31 -3.76
N ALA A 85 -2.03 -8.75 -4.75
CA ALA A 85 -2.59 -7.69 -5.57
C ALA A 85 -3.88 -8.16 -6.28
N ARG A 86 -3.87 -9.38 -6.80
CA ARG A 86 -5.06 -9.97 -7.44
C ARG A 86 -6.17 -10.23 -6.42
N ALA A 87 -5.84 -10.75 -5.25
CA ALA A 87 -6.81 -11.00 -4.18
C ALA A 87 -7.46 -9.71 -3.70
N TRP A 88 -6.67 -8.64 -3.55
CA TRP A 88 -7.17 -7.32 -3.16
C TRP A 88 -8.14 -6.76 -4.20
N ALA A 89 -7.79 -6.81 -5.49
CA ALA A 89 -8.67 -6.36 -6.57
C ALA A 89 -9.99 -7.14 -6.58
N GLY A 90 -9.93 -8.46 -6.35
CA GLY A 90 -11.13 -9.29 -6.24
C GLY A 90 -12.02 -8.88 -5.08
N LYS A 91 -11.43 -8.58 -3.93
CA LYS A 91 -12.16 -8.10 -2.76
C LYS A 91 -12.84 -6.76 -3.02
N LEU A 92 -12.18 -5.85 -3.70
CA LEU A 92 -12.77 -4.56 -4.10
C LEU A 92 -13.95 -4.77 -5.06
N ALA A 93 -13.83 -5.70 -5.99
CA ALA A 93 -14.90 -6.01 -6.95
C ALA A 93 -16.14 -6.61 -6.27
N GLU A 94 -15.94 -7.43 -5.23
CA GLU A 94 -17.03 -8.00 -4.45
C GLU A 94 -17.73 -6.98 -3.56
N GLN A 95 -17.04 -5.90 -3.20
CA GLN A 95 -17.56 -4.84 -2.34
C GLN A 95 -17.36 -3.48 -3.01
N PRO A 96 -18.17 -3.14 -4.03
CA PRO A 96 -17.98 -1.88 -4.77
C PRO A 96 -17.95 -0.64 -3.88
N GLY A 97 -18.72 -0.64 -2.78
CA GLY A 97 -18.70 0.46 -1.81
C GLY A 97 -17.37 0.64 -1.09
N LEU A 98 -16.53 -0.41 -1.05
CA LEU A 98 -15.23 -0.34 -0.40
C LEU A 98 -14.27 0.57 -1.16
N ALA A 99 -14.24 0.51 -2.49
CA ALA A 99 -13.41 1.39 -3.30
C ALA A 99 -13.79 2.85 -3.08
N ALA A 100 -15.10 3.17 -3.09
CA ALA A 100 -15.59 4.50 -2.81
C ALA A 100 -15.23 4.96 -1.41
N LYS A 101 -15.32 4.07 -0.42
CA LYS A 101 -14.95 4.36 0.97
C LYS A 101 -13.46 4.65 1.11
N LEU A 102 -12.60 3.94 0.38
CA LEU A 102 -11.17 4.18 0.40
C LEU A 102 -10.82 5.55 -0.19
N VAL A 103 -11.43 5.93 -1.31
CA VAL A 103 -11.24 7.25 -1.90
C VAL A 103 -11.66 8.32 -0.90
N PHE A 104 -12.84 8.19 -0.34
CA PHE A 104 -13.38 9.13 0.65
C PHE A 104 -12.47 9.23 1.89
N PHE A 105 -12.01 8.10 2.39
CA PHE A 105 -11.09 8.03 3.51
C PHE A 105 -9.78 8.75 3.21
N CYS A 106 -9.22 8.53 2.03
CA CYS A 106 -8.00 9.20 1.60
C CYS A 106 -8.19 10.72 1.49
N GLU A 107 -9.32 11.17 0.96
CA GLU A 107 -9.62 12.59 0.85
C GLU A 107 -9.78 13.26 2.22
N LYS A 108 -10.42 12.58 3.17
CA LYS A 108 -10.63 13.10 4.52
C LYS A 108 -9.34 13.30 5.31
N LEU A 109 -8.31 12.50 5.04
CA LEU A 109 -7.04 12.59 5.73
C LEU A 109 -6.10 13.62 5.12
N LEU A 110 -6.48 14.18 3.98
CA LEU A 110 -5.77 15.31 3.37
C LEU A 110 -6.26 16.65 3.97
#